data_a82735c2738698afb92c96685a14a3b4
#
_entry.id   a82735c2738698afb92c96685a14a3b4
#
_cell.length_a   1.000
_cell.length_b   1.000
_cell.length_c   1.000
_cell.angle_alpha   90.00
_cell.angle_beta   90.00
_cell.angle_gamma   90.00
#
_symmetry.space_group_name_H-M   'P 1'
#
loop_
_entity.id
_entity.type
_entity.pdbx_description
1 polymer ?
#
loop_
_entity_poly.entity_id
_entity_poly.type
_entity_poly.pdbx_seq_one_letter_code
_entity_poly.pdbx_strand_id
1 'polypeptide(L)'
;FPTRRSSDLAVFIASIICHMLGEVYYKSQCRINTSVLDKINLARIMMRKNLHTNKTAEAIATDLGVSYSWFRKAFKENIGISPAQYQLQLKLSKAKELLTNTDDSISEIAYQLGFDSVSHFSLFFKTKEGVTASEFKKYARPKY
;
A
#
# COMPACT_ATOMS: atom_id res chain seq x y z
N PHE A 1 64.20 8.85 16.79
CA PHE A 1 63.01 9.73 16.86
C PHE A 1 62.51 9.98 15.46
N PRO A 2 61.48 9.62 14.98
CA PRO A 2 60.15 10.23 14.92
C PRO A 2 59.08 9.27 14.46
N THR A 3 58.45 8.51 15.30
CA THR A 3 57.43 7.59 14.91
C THR A 3 56.01 8.10 15.21
N ARG A 4 55.86 9.24 15.88
CA ARG A 4 54.56 9.81 16.21
C ARG A 4 53.83 10.45 15.03
N ARG A 5 54.54 11.09 14.10
CA ARG A 5 53.91 11.82 12.97
C ARG A 5 53.28 10.93 11.91
N SER A 6 53.81 9.73 11.71
CA SER A 6 53.27 8.78 10.72
C SER A 6 52.01 8.07 11.23
N SER A 7 51.94 7.78 12.54
CA SER A 7 50.75 7.19 13.17
C SER A 7 49.59 8.19 13.21
N ASP A 8 49.85 9.47 13.48
CA ASP A 8 48.80 10.49 13.47
C ASP A 8 48.21 10.75 12.09
N LEU A 9 49.04 10.71 11.06
CA LEU A 9 48.63 10.82 9.67
C LEU A 9 47.76 9.59 9.24
N ALA A 10 48.19 8.40 9.64
CA ALA A 10 47.43 7.18 9.36
C ALA A 10 46.06 7.18 10.04
N VAL A 11 45.97 7.60 11.27
CA VAL A 11 44.71 7.76 12.03
C VAL A 11 43.81 8.82 11.37
N PHE A 12 44.37 9.94 10.93
CA PHE A 12 43.63 10.99 10.24
C PHE A 12 43.06 10.51 8.90
N ILE A 13 43.87 9.82 8.10
CA ILE A 13 43.43 9.23 6.82
C ILE A 13 42.33 8.18 7.06
N ALA A 14 42.52 7.29 8.05
CA ALA A 14 41.51 6.29 8.40
C ALA A 14 40.18 6.93 8.82
N SER A 15 40.22 8.02 9.58
CA SER A 15 39.04 8.79 10.00
C SER A 15 38.29 9.36 8.78
N ILE A 16 39.01 9.94 7.82
CA ILE A 16 38.40 10.47 6.58
C ILE A 16 37.78 9.35 5.77
N ILE A 17 38.47 8.23 5.61
CA ILE A 17 37.95 7.07 4.86
C ILE A 17 36.70 6.52 5.52
N CYS A 18 36.66 6.34 6.83
CA CYS A 18 35.49 5.89 7.57
C CYS A 18 34.32 6.85 7.41
N HIS A 19 34.56 8.15 7.46
CA HIS A 19 33.54 9.18 7.27
C HIS A 19 32.96 9.11 5.84
N MET A 20 33.81 9.03 4.82
CA MET A 20 33.40 8.93 3.43
C MET A 20 32.59 7.64 3.16
N LEU A 21 33.06 6.51 3.71
CA LEU A 21 32.33 5.24 3.60
C LEU A 21 30.96 5.31 4.30
N GLY A 22 30.88 5.95 5.45
CA GLY A 22 29.64 6.21 6.17
C GLY A 22 28.65 7.04 5.34
N GLU A 23 29.11 8.12 4.70
CA GLU A 23 28.29 8.94 3.82
C GLU A 23 27.80 8.18 2.58
N VAL A 24 28.66 7.40 1.93
CA VAL A 24 28.30 6.59 0.77
C VAL A 24 27.26 5.53 1.17
N TYR A 25 27.48 4.86 2.30
CA TYR A 25 26.53 3.88 2.84
C TYR A 25 25.18 4.53 3.16
N TYR A 26 25.16 5.67 3.85
CA TYR A 26 23.94 6.42 4.17
C TYR A 26 23.17 6.85 2.92
N LYS A 27 23.87 7.42 1.92
CA LYS A 27 23.26 7.82 0.64
C LYS A 27 22.70 6.62 -0.16
N SER A 28 23.39 5.47 -0.11
CA SER A 28 22.89 4.25 -0.76
C SER A 28 21.63 3.71 -0.09
N GLN A 29 21.58 3.70 1.24
CA GLN A 29 20.38 3.30 2.00
C GLN A 29 19.22 4.25 1.76
N CYS A 30 19.46 5.56 1.72
CA CYS A 30 18.45 6.57 1.44
C CYS A 30 17.85 6.38 0.03
N ARG A 31 18.68 6.10 -0.99
CA ARG A 31 18.23 5.80 -2.37
C ARG A 31 17.38 4.53 -2.45
N ILE A 32 17.78 3.47 -1.74
CA ILE A 32 17.04 2.21 -1.72
C ILE A 32 15.67 2.42 -1.09
N ASN A 33 15.59 3.11 0.04
CA ASN A 33 14.34 3.42 0.71
C ASN A 33 13.41 4.30 -0.14
N THR A 34 13.92 5.30 -0.83
CA THR A 34 13.14 6.14 -1.75
C THR A 34 12.55 5.30 -2.88
N SER A 35 13.35 4.41 -3.49
CA SER A 35 12.87 3.51 -4.55
C SER A 35 11.79 2.53 -4.06
N VAL A 36 11.88 2.01 -2.84
CA VAL A 36 10.86 1.15 -2.24
C VAL A 36 9.57 1.93 -2.01
N LEU A 37 9.65 3.10 -1.40
CA LEU A 37 8.50 3.97 -1.13
C LEU A 37 7.80 4.39 -2.43
N ASP A 38 8.54 4.71 -3.49
CA ASP A 38 8.00 5.07 -4.79
C ASP A 38 7.19 3.91 -5.39
N LYS A 39 7.70 2.68 -5.33
CA LYS A 39 6.98 1.48 -5.78
C LYS A 39 5.71 1.23 -4.96
N ILE A 40 5.78 1.38 -3.64
CA ILE A 40 4.61 1.22 -2.77
C ILE A 40 3.55 2.31 -3.05
N ASN A 41 3.95 3.56 -3.25
CA ASN A 41 3.04 4.64 -3.60
C ASN A 41 2.40 4.41 -4.97
N LEU A 42 3.16 3.97 -5.96
CA LEU A 42 2.63 3.62 -7.28
C LEU A 42 1.64 2.45 -7.18
N ALA A 43 1.95 1.42 -6.38
CA ALA A 43 1.02 0.33 -6.11
C ALA A 43 -0.31 0.82 -5.53
N ARG A 44 -0.29 1.73 -4.55
CA ARG A 44 -1.49 2.34 -3.96
C ARG A 44 -2.34 3.08 -4.99
N ILE A 45 -1.70 3.83 -5.88
CA ILE A 45 -2.38 4.54 -6.98
C ILE A 45 -3.03 3.53 -7.93
N MET A 46 -2.29 2.48 -8.31
CA MET A 46 -2.81 1.42 -9.19
C MET A 46 -4.00 0.69 -8.56
N MET A 47 -3.94 0.36 -7.27
CA MET A 47 -5.03 -0.26 -6.53
C MET A 47 -6.29 0.61 -6.52
N ARG A 48 -6.15 1.92 -6.29
CA ARG A 48 -7.28 2.86 -6.32
C ARG A 48 -7.91 2.99 -7.70
N LYS A 49 -7.09 3.06 -8.75
CA LYS A 49 -7.59 3.16 -10.14
C LYS A 49 -8.30 1.89 -10.61
N ASN A 50 -7.90 0.74 -10.09
CA ASN A 50 -8.38 -0.56 -10.52
C ASN A 50 -9.41 -1.20 -9.56
N LEU A 51 -10.15 -0.40 -8.78
CA LEU A 51 -11.14 -0.92 -7.83
C LEU A 51 -12.28 -1.70 -8.48
N HIS A 52 -12.63 -1.34 -9.71
CA HIS A 52 -13.68 -1.98 -10.52
C HIS A 52 -13.17 -3.20 -11.31
N THR A 53 -11.86 -3.41 -11.37
CA THR A 53 -11.27 -4.60 -11.97
C THR A 53 -10.82 -5.54 -10.86
N ASN A 54 -10.96 -6.86 -11.08
CA ASN A 54 -10.46 -7.86 -10.13
C ASN A 54 -8.93 -8.04 -10.26
N LYS A 55 -8.18 -6.95 -10.48
CA LYS A 55 -6.73 -7.00 -10.57
C LYS A 55 -6.14 -7.41 -9.23
N THR A 56 -5.52 -8.59 -9.20
CA THR A 56 -4.93 -9.14 -7.98
C THR A 56 -3.67 -8.39 -7.55
N ALA A 57 -3.30 -8.53 -6.28
CA ALA A 57 -2.06 -7.97 -5.76
C ALA A 57 -0.81 -8.55 -6.46
N GLU A 58 -0.89 -9.82 -6.93
CA GLU A 58 0.15 -10.45 -7.74
C GLU A 58 0.32 -9.77 -9.09
N ALA A 59 -0.79 -9.46 -9.76
CA ALA A 59 -0.75 -8.75 -11.04
C ALA A 59 -0.15 -7.36 -10.89
N ILE A 60 -0.44 -6.67 -9.79
CA ILE A 60 0.18 -5.36 -9.49
C ILE A 60 1.68 -5.49 -9.23
N ALA A 61 2.12 -6.53 -8.51
CA ALA A 61 3.54 -6.79 -8.30
C ALA A 61 4.27 -7.03 -9.64
N THR A 62 3.66 -7.79 -10.55
CA THR A 62 4.17 -8.03 -11.90
C THR A 62 4.32 -6.74 -12.69
N ASP A 63 3.31 -5.86 -12.68
CA ASP A 63 3.36 -4.55 -13.34
C ASP A 63 4.49 -3.66 -12.78
N LEU A 64 4.78 -3.79 -11.50
CA LEU A 64 5.86 -3.04 -10.83
C LEU A 64 7.25 -3.65 -11.06
N GLY A 65 7.33 -4.79 -11.77
CA GLY A 65 8.58 -5.50 -12.02
C GLY A 65 9.22 -6.08 -10.76
N VAL A 66 8.41 -6.54 -9.81
CA VAL A 66 8.89 -7.13 -8.54
C VAL A 66 8.21 -8.47 -8.25
N SER A 67 8.87 -9.33 -7.47
CA SER A 67 8.25 -10.57 -7.01
C SER A 67 7.10 -10.27 -6.01
N TYR A 68 6.06 -11.10 -6.04
CA TYR A 68 4.94 -10.94 -5.11
C TYR A 68 5.35 -11.06 -3.63
N SER A 69 6.29 -11.97 -3.34
CA SER A 69 6.81 -12.12 -1.97
C SER A 69 7.50 -10.87 -1.45
N TRP A 70 8.35 -10.25 -2.27
CA TRP A 70 8.96 -8.97 -1.95
C TRP A 70 7.92 -7.87 -1.79
N PHE A 71 6.98 -7.76 -2.74
CA PHE A 71 5.93 -6.75 -2.72
C PHE A 71 5.08 -6.84 -1.46
N ARG A 72 4.62 -8.06 -1.10
CA ARG A 72 3.83 -8.30 0.11
C ARG A 72 4.55 -7.87 1.38
N LYS A 73 5.84 -8.21 1.50
CA LYS A 73 6.68 -7.83 2.64
C LYS A 73 6.86 -6.32 2.73
N ALA A 74 7.36 -5.70 1.65
CA ALA A 74 7.62 -4.27 1.58
C ALA A 74 6.34 -3.45 1.80
N PHE A 75 5.21 -3.87 1.22
CA PHE A 75 3.92 -3.19 1.40
C PHE A 75 3.46 -3.25 2.86
N LYS A 76 3.53 -4.43 3.50
CA LYS A 76 3.14 -4.60 4.90
C LYS A 76 4.05 -3.79 5.85
N GLU A 77 5.35 -3.75 5.60
CA GLU A 77 6.31 -2.97 6.41
C GLU A 77 6.05 -1.46 6.31
N ASN A 78 5.65 -0.95 5.14
CA ASN A 78 5.44 0.48 4.93
C ASN A 78 4.00 0.95 5.22
N ILE A 79 2.99 0.08 5.05
CA ILE A 79 1.57 0.43 5.18
C ILE A 79 0.93 -0.18 6.44
N GLY A 80 1.56 -1.18 7.04
CA GLY A 80 1.08 -1.89 8.24
C GLY A 80 0.17 -3.08 7.94
N ILE A 81 -0.43 -3.16 6.74
CA ILE A 81 -1.35 -4.23 6.33
C ILE A 81 -0.92 -4.85 5.01
N SER A 82 -1.40 -6.06 4.71
CA SER A 82 -1.09 -6.72 3.44
C SER A 82 -1.76 -6.02 2.25
N PRO A 83 -1.19 -6.14 1.01
CA PRO A 83 -1.80 -5.58 -0.20
C PRO A 83 -3.25 -6.00 -0.41
N ALA A 84 -3.57 -7.28 -0.19
CA ALA A 84 -4.93 -7.80 -0.32
C ALA A 84 -5.90 -7.17 0.69
N GLN A 85 -5.47 -7.02 1.94
CA GLN A 85 -6.27 -6.34 2.96
C GLN A 85 -6.48 -4.86 2.61
N TYR A 86 -5.47 -4.19 2.07
CA TYR A 86 -5.58 -2.81 1.63
C TYR A 86 -6.58 -2.65 0.46
N GLN A 87 -6.56 -3.57 -0.52
CA GLN A 87 -7.57 -3.58 -1.60
C GLN A 87 -8.99 -3.75 -1.07
N LEU A 88 -9.20 -4.66 -0.10
CA LEU A 88 -10.52 -4.84 0.52
C LEU A 88 -10.97 -3.59 1.30
N GLN A 89 -10.06 -2.90 2.00
CA GLN A 89 -10.38 -1.62 2.66
C GLN A 89 -10.76 -0.54 1.66
N LEU A 90 -10.07 -0.44 0.51
CA LEU A 90 -10.42 0.49 -0.55
C LEU A 90 -11.82 0.20 -1.13
N LYS A 91 -12.12 -1.08 -1.41
CA LYS A 91 -13.46 -1.50 -1.88
C LYS A 91 -14.55 -1.15 -0.86
N LEU A 92 -14.28 -1.38 0.43
CA LEU A 92 -15.22 -1.05 1.50
C LEU A 92 -15.48 0.46 1.60
N SER A 93 -14.42 1.27 1.57
CA SER A 93 -14.54 2.74 1.59
C SER A 93 -15.34 3.26 0.39
N LYS A 94 -15.09 2.71 -0.80
CA LYS A 94 -15.81 3.09 -2.02
C LYS A 94 -17.26 2.60 -1.98
N ALA A 95 -17.53 1.41 -1.42
CA ALA A 95 -18.89 0.93 -1.19
C ALA A 95 -19.70 1.89 -0.32
N LYS A 96 -19.14 2.33 0.79
CA LYS A 96 -19.80 3.31 1.68
C LYS A 96 -20.08 4.63 0.97
N GLU A 97 -19.11 5.14 0.19
CA GLU A 97 -19.28 6.35 -0.60
C GLU A 97 -20.44 6.22 -1.59
N LEU A 98 -20.50 5.11 -2.35
CA LEU A 98 -21.56 4.86 -3.32
C LEU A 98 -22.94 4.69 -2.63
N LEU A 99 -22.99 3.92 -1.56
CA LEU A 99 -24.23 3.71 -0.80
C LEU A 99 -24.80 5.03 -0.23
N THR A 100 -23.95 5.99 0.11
CA THR A 100 -24.36 7.27 0.67
C THR A 100 -24.71 8.29 -0.41
N ASN A 101 -23.94 8.33 -1.49
CA ASN A 101 -23.96 9.46 -2.44
C ASN A 101 -24.67 9.16 -3.77
N THR A 102 -24.97 7.88 -4.08
CA THR A 102 -25.63 7.51 -5.33
C THR A 102 -26.95 6.78 -5.09
N ASP A 103 -27.87 6.81 -6.07
CA ASP A 103 -29.11 6.05 -6.02
C ASP A 103 -28.97 4.62 -6.51
N ASP A 104 -27.75 4.21 -6.90
CA ASP A 104 -27.45 2.89 -7.42
C ASP A 104 -27.98 1.78 -6.50
N SER A 105 -28.51 0.72 -7.07
CA SER A 105 -28.93 -0.47 -6.34
C SER A 105 -27.73 -1.17 -5.70
N ILE A 106 -27.99 -2.01 -4.70
CA ILE A 106 -26.94 -2.85 -4.09
C ILE A 106 -26.24 -3.72 -5.13
N SER A 107 -27.00 -4.19 -6.13
CA SER A 107 -26.47 -5.01 -7.24
C SER A 107 -25.51 -4.22 -8.13
N GLU A 108 -25.89 -3.01 -8.52
CA GLU A 108 -25.04 -2.13 -9.34
C GLU A 108 -23.74 -1.80 -8.60
N ILE A 109 -23.82 -1.45 -7.32
CA ILE A 109 -22.64 -1.16 -6.50
C ILE A 109 -21.72 -2.39 -6.40
N ALA A 110 -22.29 -3.60 -6.21
CA ALA A 110 -21.50 -4.82 -6.15
C ALA A 110 -20.70 -5.05 -7.44
N TYR A 111 -21.34 -4.91 -8.61
CA TYR A 111 -20.68 -5.08 -9.91
C TYR A 111 -19.68 -3.94 -10.21
N GLN A 112 -19.99 -2.68 -9.87
CA GLN A 112 -19.08 -1.57 -10.02
C GLN A 112 -17.77 -1.77 -9.21
N LEU A 113 -17.86 -2.45 -8.08
CA LEU A 113 -16.70 -2.77 -7.23
C LEU A 113 -15.99 -4.08 -7.64
N GLY A 114 -16.42 -4.70 -8.73
CA GLY A 114 -15.82 -5.92 -9.25
C GLY A 114 -16.07 -7.15 -8.36
N PHE A 115 -17.25 -7.25 -7.74
CA PHE A 115 -17.68 -8.49 -7.08
C PHE A 115 -18.39 -9.38 -8.09
N ASP A 116 -18.09 -10.68 -8.05
CA ASP A 116 -18.67 -11.66 -8.97
C ASP A 116 -20.17 -11.91 -8.72
N SER A 117 -20.62 -11.61 -7.50
CA SER A 117 -22.04 -11.73 -7.15
C SER A 117 -22.44 -10.75 -6.05
N VAL A 118 -23.72 -10.38 -6.04
CA VAL A 118 -24.33 -9.54 -4.99
C VAL A 118 -24.26 -10.22 -3.63
N SER A 119 -24.37 -11.54 -3.57
CA SER A 119 -24.27 -12.32 -2.34
C SER A 119 -22.87 -12.21 -1.72
N HIS A 120 -21.82 -12.30 -2.54
CA HIS A 120 -20.44 -12.15 -2.11
C HIS A 120 -20.17 -10.73 -1.56
N PHE A 121 -20.65 -9.70 -2.27
CA PHE A 121 -20.57 -8.32 -1.79
C PHE A 121 -21.30 -8.12 -0.45
N SER A 122 -22.54 -8.64 -0.33
CA SER A 122 -23.37 -8.49 0.86
C SER A 122 -22.74 -9.15 2.08
N LEU A 123 -22.19 -10.36 1.91
CA LEU A 123 -21.45 -11.05 2.96
C LEU A 123 -20.18 -10.28 3.36
N PHE A 124 -19.40 -9.84 2.38
CA PHE A 124 -18.21 -9.03 2.60
C PHE A 124 -18.53 -7.76 3.39
N PHE A 125 -19.53 -6.99 2.95
CA PHE A 125 -19.91 -5.74 3.59
C PHE A 125 -20.39 -5.97 5.03
N LYS A 126 -21.30 -6.93 5.25
CA LYS A 126 -21.79 -7.28 6.58
C LYS A 126 -20.67 -7.75 7.51
N THR A 127 -19.74 -8.56 7.02
CA THR A 127 -18.60 -9.04 7.82
C THR A 127 -17.68 -7.90 8.25
N LYS A 128 -17.53 -6.87 7.45
CA LYS A 128 -16.64 -5.73 7.72
C LYS A 128 -17.29 -4.62 8.55
N GLU A 129 -18.57 -4.34 8.31
CA GLU A 129 -19.29 -3.23 8.93
C GLU A 129 -20.27 -3.66 10.05
N GLY A 130 -20.55 -4.96 10.17
CA GLY A 130 -21.50 -5.48 11.15
C GLY A 130 -22.96 -5.32 10.76
N VAL A 131 -23.27 -4.50 9.75
CA VAL A 131 -24.63 -4.24 9.23
C VAL A 131 -24.69 -4.55 7.74
N THR A 132 -25.88 -4.83 7.21
CA THR A 132 -26.05 -5.06 5.78
C THR A 132 -25.90 -3.78 4.97
N ALA A 133 -25.50 -3.89 3.71
CA ALA A 133 -25.39 -2.73 2.81
C ALA A 133 -26.72 -2.00 2.64
N SER A 134 -27.85 -2.72 2.70
CA SER A 134 -29.21 -2.12 2.63
C SER A 134 -29.55 -1.32 3.89
N GLU A 135 -29.25 -1.84 5.05
CA GLU A 135 -29.40 -1.13 6.33
C GLU A 135 -28.51 0.09 6.36
N PHE A 136 -27.24 -0.04 5.99
CA PHE A 136 -26.28 1.07 5.91
C PHE A 136 -26.81 2.19 5.00
N LYS A 137 -27.29 1.85 3.80
CA LYS A 137 -27.88 2.82 2.85
C LYS A 137 -29.09 3.55 3.45
N LYS A 138 -29.96 2.82 4.17
CA LYS A 138 -31.13 3.39 4.84
C LYS A 138 -30.77 4.37 5.96
N TYR A 139 -29.76 4.04 6.78
CA TYR A 139 -29.30 4.89 7.87
C TYR A 139 -28.50 6.10 7.38
N ALA A 140 -27.69 5.93 6.34
CA ALA A 140 -26.90 7.01 5.75
C ALA A 140 -27.76 8.05 5.00
N ARG A 141 -28.98 7.68 4.60
CA ARG A 141 -29.93 8.56 3.89
C ARG A 141 -31.28 8.55 4.61
N PRO A 142 -31.44 9.29 5.69
CA PRO A 142 -32.77 9.46 6.27
C PRO A 142 -33.68 10.11 5.22
N LYS A 143 -34.78 9.44 4.89
CA LYS A 143 -35.83 10.08 4.07
C LYS A 143 -36.44 11.18 4.92
N TYR A 144 -36.25 12.42 4.51
CA TYR A 144 -37.05 13.56 4.95
C TYR A 144 -38.43 13.48 4.30
#